data_cdfab97aaa41278c7e0875c1c7a49979
#
_entry.id   cdfab97aaa41278c7e0875c1c7a49979
#
_cell.length_a   1.000
_cell.length_b   1.000
_cell.length_c   1.000
_cell.angle_alpha   90.00
_cell.angle_beta   90.00
_cell.angle_gamma   90.00
#
_symmetry.space_group_name_H-M   'P 1'
#
loop_
_entity.id
_entity.type
_entity.pdbx_description
1 polymer ?
#
loop_
_entity_poly.entity_id
_entity_poly.type
_entity_poly.pdbx_seq_one_letter_code
_entity_poly.pdbx_strand_id
1 'polypeptide(L)'
;MAWVAAGSFFINDALALGGVKDKKIGVQLYTVRDDMAKDPRGTLKKIAAMGFGEVENFGYNGKFFGMEASEYKQVLDECGLVAPSGHYLYGNFGNKQNPGTVLFGWEKAVADAKAIGQTYMAIAFLMPEERTSIADYKKIAADLNKAGAVCKKAGIQLCYHNHDFEFQELDGQIPFDILANETDPALVKFELDLFWVSKAGKDPIALFKQYKGRVALWHVKDMDNTPNKNFTEVGSGVIDYARIFKHAKTSGMKHFFVEQDVCPGAPLDSIRKSIAHVQSTLLKNL
;
A
#
# COMPACT_ATOMS: atom_id res chain seq x y z
N MET A 1 -48.69 -21.08 -21.96
CA MET A 1 -47.27 -21.44 -22.09
C MET A 1 -46.46 -20.15 -22.21
N ALA A 2 -45.86 -19.71 -21.11
CA ALA A 2 -45.04 -18.51 -21.08
C ALA A 2 -43.58 -18.96 -20.81
N TRP A 3 -42.71 -18.65 -21.75
CA TRP A 3 -41.26 -18.90 -21.62
C TRP A 3 -40.65 -17.76 -20.81
N VAL A 4 -40.03 -18.08 -19.69
CA VAL A 4 -39.19 -17.17 -18.91
C VAL A 4 -37.77 -17.38 -19.42
N ALA A 5 -37.22 -16.35 -20.07
CA ALA A 5 -35.82 -16.31 -20.47
C ALA A 5 -34.96 -15.92 -19.27
N ALA A 6 -34.14 -16.84 -18.79
CA ALA A 6 -33.11 -16.58 -17.82
C ALA A 6 -31.95 -15.86 -18.50
N GLY A 7 -31.80 -14.56 -18.24
CA GLY A 7 -30.67 -13.78 -18.68
C GLY A 7 -29.45 -14.07 -17.79
N SER A 8 -28.49 -14.81 -18.32
CA SER A 8 -27.17 -14.99 -17.71
C SER A 8 -26.37 -13.71 -17.86
N PHE A 9 -26.14 -13.00 -16.76
CA PHE A 9 -25.17 -11.91 -16.70
C PHE A 9 -23.76 -12.51 -16.70
N PHE A 10 -23.15 -12.58 -17.87
CA PHE A 10 -21.71 -12.75 -17.98
C PHE A 10 -21.04 -11.42 -17.62
N ILE A 11 -20.48 -11.36 -16.41
CA ILE A 11 -19.54 -10.30 -16.05
C ILE A 11 -18.29 -10.55 -16.89
N ASN A 12 -18.05 -9.66 -17.83
CA ASN A 12 -16.85 -9.66 -18.67
C ASN A 12 -15.61 -9.41 -17.78
N ASP A 13 -14.83 -10.44 -17.52
CA ASP A 13 -13.47 -10.39 -16.99
C ASP A 13 -12.45 -9.87 -18.06
N ALA A 14 -12.83 -8.87 -18.83
CA ALA A 14 -12.02 -8.34 -19.94
C ALA A 14 -11.14 -7.13 -19.53
N LEU A 15 -10.62 -7.09 -18.28
CA LEU A 15 -9.69 -6.02 -17.85
C LEU A 15 -8.40 -6.55 -17.19
N ALA A 16 -7.85 -7.63 -17.70
CA ALA A 16 -6.62 -8.20 -17.14
C ALA A 16 -5.64 -8.68 -18.20
N LEU A 17 -5.27 -7.82 -19.18
CA LEU A 17 -4.07 -8.01 -20.01
C LEU A 17 -3.67 -6.68 -20.68
N GLY A 18 -3.51 -5.61 -19.89
CA GLY A 18 -2.67 -4.49 -20.30
C GLY A 18 -1.23 -4.99 -20.38
N GLY A 19 -0.61 -4.89 -21.55
CA GLY A 19 0.77 -5.28 -21.74
C GLY A 19 1.71 -4.48 -20.84
N VAL A 20 2.93 -4.95 -20.61
CA VAL A 20 3.97 -4.36 -19.75
C VAL A 20 4.16 -2.85 -19.95
N LYS A 21 3.76 -2.30 -21.11
CA LYS A 21 3.82 -0.87 -21.45
C LYS A 21 2.82 0.02 -20.68
N ASP A 22 1.77 -0.55 -20.09
CA ASP A 22 0.69 0.23 -19.45
C ASP A 22 0.72 0.20 -17.93
N LYS A 23 1.66 -0.49 -17.32
CA LYS A 23 1.78 -0.48 -15.84
C LYS A 23 2.33 0.86 -15.36
N LYS A 24 1.50 1.59 -14.64
CA LYS A 24 1.89 2.82 -13.98
C LYS A 24 2.78 2.50 -12.78
N ILE A 25 3.85 3.26 -12.61
CA ILE A 25 4.72 3.18 -11.44
C ILE A 25 4.13 4.08 -10.38
N GLY A 26 3.95 3.55 -9.17
CA GLY A 26 3.48 4.28 -8.02
C GLY A 26 4.61 4.80 -7.14
N VAL A 27 4.34 5.86 -6.38
CA VAL A 27 5.18 6.34 -5.29
C VAL A 27 4.36 6.58 -4.03
N GLN A 28 4.88 6.13 -2.88
CA GLN A 28 4.32 6.49 -1.59
C GLN A 28 4.77 7.90 -1.21
N LEU A 29 3.80 8.79 -1.00
CA LEU A 29 4.05 10.22 -0.75
C LEU A 29 4.73 10.51 0.59
N TYR A 30 4.78 9.53 1.51
CA TYR A 30 5.52 9.66 2.77
C TYR A 30 7.01 9.92 2.54
N THR A 31 7.60 9.41 1.46
CA THR A 31 8.99 9.70 1.09
C THR A 31 9.25 11.19 0.95
N VAL A 32 8.29 11.91 0.37
CA VAL A 32 8.38 13.36 0.10
C VAL A 32 7.47 14.18 1.04
N ARG A 33 7.24 13.67 2.27
CA ARG A 33 6.31 14.25 3.24
C ARG A 33 6.57 15.72 3.56
N ASP A 34 7.84 16.12 3.62
CA ASP A 34 8.21 17.51 3.91
C ASP A 34 7.93 18.45 2.71
N ASP A 35 8.08 17.95 1.48
CA ASP A 35 7.69 18.67 0.27
C ASP A 35 6.18 18.74 0.15
N MET A 36 5.46 17.65 0.44
CA MET A 36 4.00 17.60 0.48
C MET A 36 3.40 18.54 1.54
N ALA A 37 4.05 18.68 2.69
CA ALA A 37 3.61 19.60 3.74
C ALA A 37 3.77 21.08 3.33
N LYS A 38 4.76 21.40 2.52
CA LYS A 38 5.06 22.78 2.07
C LYS A 38 4.23 23.18 0.86
N ASP A 39 4.19 22.32 -0.17
CA ASP A 39 3.53 22.58 -1.45
C ASP A 39 3.05 21.28 -2.08
N PRO A 40 1.88 20.78 -1.67
CA PRO A 40 1.37 19.51 -2.19
C PRO A 40 1.11 19.56 -3.71
N ARG A 41 0.59 20.68 -4.24
CA ARG A 41 0.29 20.81 -5.68
C ARG A 41 1.57 20.83 -6.52
N GLY A 42 2.56 21.60 -6.13
CA GLY A 42 3.84 21.64 -6.83
C GLY A 42 4.62 20.34 -6.71
N THR A 43 4.54 19.66 -5.58
CA THR A 43 5.19 18.35 -5.38
C THR A 43 4.57 17.28 -6.27
N LEU A 44 3.24 17.20 -6.35
CA LEU A 44 2.56 16.26 -7.25
C LEU A 44 2.88 16.52 -8.72
N LYS A 45 2.98 17.78 -9.16
CA LYS A 45 3.44 18.13 -10.51
C LYS A 45 4.88 17.64 -10.78
N LYS A 46 5.78 17.78 -9.81
CA LYS A 46 7.17 17.27 -9.94
C LYS A 46 7.20 15.74 -10.03
N ILE A 47 6.39 15.04 -9.23
CA ILE A 47 6.27 13.58 -9.25
C ILE A 47 5.77 13.11 -10.61
N ALA A 48 4.70 13.71 -11.14
CA ALA A 48 4.18 13.40 -12.47
C ALA A 48 5.23 13.64 -13.57
N ALA A 49 5.96 14.74 -13.49
CA ALA A 49 7.04 15.08 -14.45
C ALA A 49 8.23 14.09 -14.42
N MET A 50 8.40 13.32 -13.33
CA MET A 50 9.39 12.24 -13.25
C MET A 50 8.91 10.95 -13.93
N GLY A 51 7.63 10.85 -14.30
CA GLY A 51 7.05 9.68 -14.94
C GLY A 51 6.31 8.73 -14.01
N PHE A 52 6.06 9.10 -12.76
CA PHE A 52 5.11 8.38 -11.93
C PHE A 52 3.69 8.59 -12.44
N GLY A 53 2.90 7.54 -12.47
CA GLY A 53 1.49 7.60 -12.87
C GLY A 53 0.54 7.37 -11.71
N GLU A 54 1.06 6.84 -10.60
CA GLU A 54 0.30 6.54 -9.40
C GLU A 54 0.97 7.14 -8.17
N VAL A 55 0.13 7.53 -7.19
CA VAL A 55 0.59 7.94 -5.86
C VAL A 55 -0.16 7.16 -4.81
N GLU A 56 0.50 6.89 -3.71
CA GLU A 56 -0.15 6.40 -2.51
C GLU A 56 -0.12 7.49 -1.44
N ASN A 57 -1.29 7.81 -0.92
CA ASN A 57 -1.47 8.87 0.07
C ASN A 57 -1.05 8.42 1.47
N PHE A 58 -0.82 9.39 2.35
CA PHE A 58 -0.62 9.14 3.78
C PHE A 58 -1.21 10.28 4.62
N GLY A 59 -1.34 10.05 5.92
CA GLY A 59 -1.65 11.11 6.88
C GLY A 59 -3.06 11.69 6.78
N TYR A 60 -4.04 10.91 6.28
CA TYR A 60 -5.43 11.32 6.26
C TYR A 60 -5.92 11.63 7.69
N ASN A 61 -6.52 12.80 7.86
CA ASN A 61 -7.05 13.32 9.12
C ASN A 61 -8.43 13.99 8.96
N GLY A 62 -9.22 13.49 8.01
CA GLY A 62 -10.46 14.10 7.55
C GLY A 62 -10.29 14.89 6.26
N LYS A 63 -9.04 15.12 5.82
CA LYS A 63 -8.63 15.80 4.59
C LYS A 63 -7.40 15.13 3.99
N PHE A 64 -7.12 15.35 2.71
CA PHE A 64 -5.91 14.94 2.02
C PHE A 64 -4.97 16.15 1.88
N PHE A 65 -3.90 16.17 2.64
CA PHE A 65 -2.91 17.26 2.62
C PHE A 65 -3.55 18.66 2.78
N GLY A 66 -4.53 18.76 3.69
CA GLY A 66 -5.28 19.98 3.94
C GLY A 66 -6.43 20.28 2.98
N MET A 67 -6.58 19.52 1.90
CA MET A 67 -7.63 19.67 0.88
C MET A 67 -8.82 18.73 1.15
N GLU A 68 -10.03 19.19 0.83
CA GLU A 68 -11.21 18.32 0.74
C GLU A 68 -11.03 17.29 -0.38
N ALA A 69 -11.74 16.16 -0.30
CA ALA A 69 -11.58 15.05 -1.25
C ALA A 69 -11.79 15.48 -2.72
N SER A 70 -12.79 16.33 -2.99
CA SER A 70 -13.06 16.85 -4.34
C SER A 70 -11.93 17.73 -4.87
N GLU A 71 -11.37 18.58 -4.02
CA GLU A 71 -10.25 19.46 -4.38
C GLU A 71 -8.98 18.63 -4.65
N TYR A 72 -8.67 17.66 -3.78
CA TYR A 72 -7.52 16.79 -3.98
C TYR A 72 -7.64 15.94 -5.25
N LYS A 73 -8.85 15.42 -5.52
CA LYS A 73 -9.13 14.70 -6.77
C LYS A 73 -8.86 15.57 -8.00
N GLN A 74 -9.30 16.81 -7.99
CA GLN A 74 -9.02 17.76 -9.09
C GLN A 74 -7.52 17.96 -9.29
N VAL A 75 -6.74 18.11 -8.21
CA VAL A 75 -5.27 18.24 -8.29
C VAL A 75 -4.61 17.02 -8.91
N LEU A 76 -5.06 15.81 -8.52
CA LEU A 76 -4.58 14.58 -9.13
C LEU A 76 -4.87 14.56 -10.64
N ASP A 77 -6.08 14.92 -11.05
CA ASP A 77 -6.49 14.94 -12.45
C ASP A 77 -5.67 15.97 -13.26
N GLU A 78 -5.46 17.17 -12.74
CA GLU A 78 -4.63 18.21 -13.35
C GLU A 78 -3.17 17.75 -13.55
N CYS A 79 -2.67 16.87 -12.67
CA CYS A 79 -1.33 16.29 -12.76
C CYS A 79 -1.28 15.01 -13.62
N GLY A 80 -2.43 14.46 -14.06
CA GLY A 80 -2.48 13.17 -14.74
C GLY A 80 -2.13 11.98 -13.84
N LEU A 81 -2.23 12.15 -12.50
CA LEU A 81 -1.97 11.14 -11.50
C LEU A 81 -3.27 10.44 -11.07
N VAL A 82 -3.15 9.21 -10.61
CA VAL A 82 -4.21 8.50 -9.89
C VAL A 82 -3.70 8.06 -8.51
N ALA A 83 -4.58 7.99 -7.53
CA ALA A 83 -4.26 7.50 -6.19
C ALA A 83 -5.05 6.21 -5.93
N PRO A 84 -4.57 5.04 -6.39
CA PRO A 84 -5.30 3.79 -6.22
C PRO A 84 -5.33 3.32 -4.77
N SER A 85 -4.39 3.75 -3.93
CA SER A 85 -4.25 3.37 -2.52
C SER A 85 -3.90 4.57 -1.64
N GLY A 86 -4.01 4.36 -0.33
CA GLY A 86 -3.56 5.29 0.69
C GLY A 86 -3.35 4.59 2.02
N HIS A 87 -2.40 5.11 2.81
CA HIS A 87 -2.08 4.69 4.15
C HIS A 87 -2.98 5.35 5.18
N TYR A 88 -3.59 4.52 6.00
CA TYR A 88 -4.46 4.88 7.12
C TYR A 88 -3.95 4.24 8.41
N LEU A 89 -4.41 4.69 9.55
CA LEU A 89 -4.02 4.15 10.84
C LEU A 89 -5.11 3.25 11.43
N TYR A 90 -4.68 2.33 12.30
CA TYR A 90 -5.62 1.49 13.06
C TYR A 90 -6.34 2.29 14.13
N GLY A 91 -5.60 2.91 15.03
CA GLY A 91 -6.13 3.64 16.16
C GLY A 91 -5.55 5.06 16.29
N ASN A 92 -5.30 5.48 17.51
CA ASN A 92 -4.82 6.83 17.79
C ASN A 92 -3.33 6.98 17.52
N PHE A 93 -2.97 8.09 16.90
CA PHE A 93 -1.59 8.54 16.87
C PHE A 93 -1.37 9.50 18.05
N GLY A 94 -0.70 9.00 19.11
CA GLY A 94 -0.57 9.73 20.37
C GLY A 94 -1.91 9.83 21.13
N ASN A 95 -2.05 10.80 22.03
CA ASN A 95 -3.25 10.97 22.86
C ASN A 95 -4.43 11.66 22.15
N LYS A 96 -4.42 11.79 20.80
CA LYS A 96 -5.47 12.47 20.04
C LYS A 96 -6.27 11.46 19.23
N GLN A 97 -7.59 11.55 19.30
CA GLN A 97 -8.45 10.87 18.34
C GLN A 97 -8.21 11.45 16.94
N ASN A 98 -7.63 10.65 16.06
CA ASN A 98 -7.47 11.03 14.67
C ASN A 98 -8.71 10.57 13.89
N PRO A 99 -9.46 11.48 13.27
CA PRO A 99 -10.57 11.09 12.41
C PRO A 99 -10.03 10.28 11.23
N GLY A 100 -10.75 9.21 10.86
CA GLY A 100 -10.39 8.39 9.70
C GLY A 100 -9.42 7.25 9.98
N THR A 101 -9.34 6.81 11.24
CA THR A 101 -8.71 5.54 11.62
C THR A 101 -9.76 4.42 11.69
N VAL A 102 -9.31 3.16 11.75
CA VAL A 102 -10.24 2.02 11.90
C VAL A 102 -11.14 2.17 13.12
N LEU A 103 -10.59 2.69 14.22
CA LEU A 103 -11.35 2.87 15.46
C LEU A 103 -12.18 4.17 15.51
N PHE A 104 -11.90 5.16 14.63
CA PHE A 104 -12.54 6.48 14.70
C PHE A 104 -12.81 7.08 13.33
N GLY A 105 -14.09 7.15 12.93
CA GLY A 105 -14.52 7.82 11.69
C GLY A 105 -14.14 7.08 10.41
N TRP A 106 -14.09 5.75 10.46
CA TRP A 106 -13.69 4.93 9.32
C TRP A 106 -14.60 5.08 8.11
N GLU A 107 -15.91 5.16 8.33
CA GLU A 107 -16.91 5.33 7.26
C GLU A 107 -16.67 6.60 6.44
N LYS A 108 -16.29 7.70 7.13
CA LYS A 108 -15.96 8.97 6.44
C LYS A 108 -14.68 8.80 5.64
N ALA A 109 -13.64 8.17 6.21
CA ALA A 109 -12.39 7.91 5.48
C ALA A 109 -12.64 7.08 4.22
N VAL A 110 -13.47 6.04 4.30
CA VAL A 110 -13.86 5.20 3.17
C VAL A 110 -14.65 5.99 2.12
N ALA A 111 -15.56 6.88 2.54
CA ALA A 111 -16.30 7.72 1.61
C ALA A 111 -15.39 8.71 0.87
N ASP A 112 -14.46 9.35 1.57
CA ASP A 112 -13.50 10.28 0.99
C ASP A 112 -12.49 9.57 0.08
N ALA A 113 -12.01 8.37 0.49
CA ALA A 113 -11.16 7.53 -0.33
C ALA A 113 -11.83 7.15 -1.66
N LYS A 114 -13.10 6.77 -1.60
CA LYS A 114 -13.90 6.49 -2.81
C LYS A 114 -14.05 7.75 -3.69
N ALA A 115 -14.26 8.91 -3.09
CA ALA A 115 -14.45 10.17 -3.83
C ALA A 115 -13.21 10.56 -4.63
N ILE A 116 -12.00 10.22 -4.16
CA ILE A 116 -10.76 10.46 -4.91
C ILE A 116 -10.39 9.30 -5.85
N GLY A 117 -11.19 8.22 -5.88
CA GLY A 117 -10.98 7.09 -6.78
C GLY A 117 -10.08 5.98 -6.23
N GLN A 118 -9.86 5.90 -4.92
CA GLN A 118 -9.14 4.78 -4.33
C GLN A 118 -9.91 3.48 -4.51
N THR A 119 -9.16 2.43 -4.82
CA THR A 119 -9.65 1.05 -4.87
C THR A 119 -9.05 0.19 -3.77
N TYR A 120 -8.05 0.71 -3.06
CA TYR A 120 -7.39 0.12 -1.90
C TYR A 120 -7.25 1.13 -0.77
N MET A 121 -7.31 0.65 0.46
CA MET A 121 -6.93 1.38 1.68
C MET A 121 -6.04 0.46 2.50
N ALA A 122 -4.84 0.92 2.88
CA ALA A 122 -3.89 0.11 3.64
C ALA A 122 -3.75 0.62 5.08
N ILE A 123 -3.86 -0.29 6.06
CA ILE A 123 -3.52 0.04 7.45
C ILE A 123 -2.00 -0.06 7.57
N ALA A 124 -1.37 1.11 7.74
CA ALA A 124 0.05 1.30 7.50
C ALA A 124 0.94 0.98 8.70
N PHE A 125 0.42 1.12 9.90
CA PHE A 125 1.24 0.99 11.12
C PHE A 125 0.38 0.70 12.34
N LEU A 126 0.94 -0.09 13.25
CA LEU A 126 0.41 -0.30 14.60
C LEU A 126 1.34 0.37 15.61
N MET A 127 0.80 1.22 16.47
CA MET A 127 1.57 1.82 17.54
C MET A 127 2.05 0.75 18.51
N PRO A 128 3.20 0.94 19.20
CA PRO A 128 3.72 -0.05 20.15
C PRO A 128 2.68 -0.48 21.21
N GLU A 129 1.88 0.46 21.69
CA GLU A 129 0.80 0.22 22.66
C GLU A 129 -0.38 -0.57 22.11
N GLU A 130 -0.53 -0.65 20.79
CA GLU A 130 -1.61 -1.39 20.13
C GLU A 130 -1.25 -2.86 19.87
N ARG A 131 0.02 -3.27 20.04
CA ARG A 131 0.58 -4.55 19.61
C ARG A 131 1.47 -5.23 20.66
N THR A 132 1.04 -5.19 21.92
CA THR A 132 1.82 -5.67 23.07
C THR A 132 1.75 -7.18 23.27
N SER A 133 0.73 -7.84 22.71
CA SER A 133 0.46 -9.28 22.89
C SER A 133 -0.20 -9.89 21.65
N ILE A 134 -0.18 -11.21 21.56
CA ILE A 134 -0.94 -11.94 20.51
C ILE A 134 -2.46 -11.70 20.64
N ALA A 135 -2.96 -11.45 21.84
CA ALA A 135 -4.37 -11.09 22.03
C ALA A 135 -4.72 -9.77 21.35
N ASP A 136 -3.81 -8.78 21.35
CA ASP A 136 -4.00 -7.53 20.63
C ASP A 136 -4.06 -7.76 19.12
N TYR A 137 -3.18 -8.58 18.56
CA TYR A 137 -3.21 -8.91 17.13
C TYR A 137 -4.49 -9.63 16.71
N LYS A 138 -5.04 -10.51 17.56
CA LYS A 138 -6.36 -11.14 17.30
C LYS A 138 -7.48 -10.11 17.33
N LYS A 139 -7.44 -9.18 18.29
CA LYS A 139 -8.41 -8.07 18.34
C LYS A 139 -8.31 -7.21 17.08
N ILE A 140 -7.08 -6.84 16.67
CA ILE A 140 -6.83 -6.06 15.46
C ILE A 140 -7.39 -6.81 14.24
N ALA A 141 -7.14 -8.11 14.08
CA ALA A 141 -7.68 -8.91 12.99
C ALA A 141 -9.22 -8.88 12.95
N ALA A 142 -9.86 -8.98 14.09
CA ALA A 142 -11.33 -8.88 14.19
C ALA A 142 -11.84 -7.48 13.77
N ASP A 143 -11.15 -6.42 14.15
CA ASP A 143 -11.51 -5.04 13.78
C ASP A 143 -11.21 -4.77 12.30
N LEU A 144 -10.12 -5.33 11.74
CA LEU A 144 -9.82 -5.27 10.30
C LEU A 144 -10.90 -5.98 9.47
N ASN A 145 -11.46 -7.10 9.95
CA ASN A 145 -12.58 -7.75 9.27
C ASN A 145 -13.82 -6.83 9.21
N LYS A 146 -14.14 -6.11 10.30
CA LYS A 146 -15.24 -5.13 10.31
C LYS A 146 -14.95 -3.96 9.37
N ALA A 147 -13.75 -3.38 9.45
CA ALA A 147 -13.32 -2.30 8.58
C ALA A 147 -13.32 -2.71 7.09
N GLY A 148 -12.84 -3.92 6.79
CA GLY A 148 -12.86 -4.49 5.45
C GLY A 148 -14.27 -4.69 4.90
N ALA A 149 -15.24 -5.03 5.75
CA ALA A 149 -16.65 -5.10 5.33
C ALA A 149 -17.23 -3.74 4.94
N VAL A 150 -16.82 -2.65 5.62
CA VAL A 150 -17.17 -1.27 5.25
C VAL A 150 -16.54 -0.91 3.90
N CYS A 151 -15.23 -1.15 3.73
CA CYS A 151 -14.52 -0.93 2.48
C CYS A 151 -15.17 -1.68 1.30
N LYS A 152 -15.48 -2.96 1.48
CA LYS A 152 -16.10 -3.81 0.45
C LYS A 152 -17.44 -3.26 -0.04
N LYS A 153 -18.28 -2.73 0.86
CA LYS A 153 -19.56 -2.08 0.48
C LYS A 153 -19.32 -0.85 -0.39
N ALA A 154 -18.21 -0.16 -0.21
CA ALA A 154 -17.81 0.99 -1.03
C ALA A 154 -17.12 0.60 -2.34
N GLY A 155 -16.80 -0.69 -2.55
CA GLY A 155 -16.02 -1.18 -3.69
C GLY A 155 -14.51 -0.99 -3.51
N ILE A 156 -14.03 -0.88 -2.27
CA ILE A 156 -12.62 -0.71 -1.90
C ILE A 156 -12.14 -1.99 -1.21
N GLN A 157 -10.91 -2.40 -1.49
CA GLN A 157 -10.24 -3.51 -0.82
C GLN A 157 -9.39 -2.98 0.34
N LEU A 158 -9.65 -3.45 1.57
CA LEU A 158 -8.77 -3.18 2.69
C LEU A 158 -7.50 -4.02 2.57
N CYS A 159 -6.35 -3.40 2.84
CA CYS A 159 -5.05 -4.04 2.97
C CYS A 159 -4.45 -3.79 4.36
N TYR A 160 -3.53 -4.65 4.75
CA TYR A 160 -2.64 -4.43 5.89
C TYR A 160 -1.20 -4.35 5.38
N HIS A 161 -0.46 -3.32 5.78
CA HIS A 161 0.94 -3.09 5.45
C HIS A 161 1.82 -3.52 6.64
N ASN A 162 2.82 -4.33 6.36
CA ASN A 162 3.72 -4.86 7.38
C ASN A 162 4.98 -4.00 7.56
N HIS A 163 5.53 -4.12 8.76
CA HIS A 163 6.92 -3.79 9.07
C HIS A 163 7.70 -5.07 9.41
N ASP A 164 8.84 -4.94 10.10
CA ASP A 164 9.64 -6.09 10.52
C ASP A 164 9.12 -6.72 11.82
N PHE A 165 8.45 -5.95 12.66
CA PHE A 165 7.99 -6.42 13.96
C PHE A 165 6.88 -7.48 13.88
N GLU A 166 6.07 -7.52 12.82
CA GLU A 166 5.09 -8.59 12.64
C GLU A 166 5.72 -9.96 12.34
N PHE A 167 6.98 -9.98 11.96
CA PHE A 167 7.72 -11.21 11.69
C PHE A 167 8.61 -11.66 12.88
N GLN A 168 8.63 -10.89 13.96
CA GLN A 168 9.29 -11.25 15.20
C GLN A 168 8.35 -12.09 16.06
N GLU A 169 8.91 -13.11 16.72
CA GLU A 169 8.11 -13.97 17.60
C GLU A 169 7.62 -13.17 18.82
N LEU A 170 6.35 -13.28 19.11
CA LEU A 170 5.68 -12.72 20.27
C LEU A 170 4.82 -13.82 20.90
N ASP A 171 5.01 -14.10 22.19
CA ASP A 171 4.28 -15.15 22.92
C ASP A 171 4.31 -16.52 22.19
N GLY A 172 5.44 -16.88 21.58
CA GLY A 172 5.60 -18.15 20.85
C GLY A 172 4.90 -18.21 19.48
N GLN A 173 4.42 -17.09 18.96
CA GLN A 173 3.71 -17.01 17.67
C GLN A 173 4.24 -15.85 16.81
N ILE A 174 4.01 -15.91 15.52
CA ILE A 174 4.36 -14.85 14.57
C ILE A 174 3.12 -13.97 14.33
N PRO A 175 3.16 -12.68 14.70
CA PRO A 175 2.03 -11.77 14.54
C PRO A 175 1.47 -11.69 13.12
N PHE A 176 2.33 -11.72 12.09
CA PHE A 176 1.86 -11.71 10.70
C PHE A 176 1.01 -12.94 10.37
N ASP A 177 1.36 -14.11 10.90
CA ASP A 177 0.57 -15.34 10.72
C ASP A 177 -0.80 -15.21 11.40
N ILE A 178 -0.88 -14.56 12.57
CA ILE A 178 -2.16 -14.29 13.23
C ILE A 178 -3.04 -13.39 12.37
N LEU A 179 -2.49 -12.27 11.87
CA LEU A 179 -3.23 -11.39 10.96
C LEU A 179 -3.70 -12.13 9.69
N ALA A 180 -2.86 -12.99 9.14
CA ALA A 180 -3.20 -13.75 7.93
C ALA A 180 -4.29 -14.78 8.16
N ASN A 181 -4.28 -15.47 9.32
CA ASN A 181 -5.18 -16.57 9.62
C ASN A 181 -6.52 -16.12 10.21
N GLU A 182 -6.51 -14.99 10.97
CA GLU A 182 -7.71 -14.49 11.66
C GLU A 182 -8.48 -13.44 10.83
N THR A 183 -7.94 -12.99 9.67
CA THR A 183 -8.66 -12.09 8.76
C THR A 183 -9.28 -12.84 7.59
N ASP A 184 -10.52 -12.47 7.23
CA ASP A 184 -11.21 -12.99 6.05
C ASP A 184 -10.47 -12.56 4.77
N PRO A 185 -9.98 -13.50 3.93
CA PRO A 185 -9.28 -13.22 2.69
C PRO A 185 -10.12 -12.46 1.65
N ALA A 186 -11.45 -12.44 1.79
CA ALA A 186 -12.34 -11.65 0.94
C ALA A 186 -12.50 -10.20 1.41
N LEU A 187 -12.09 -9.89 2.65
CA LEU A 187 -12.21 -8.56 3.25
C LEU A 187 -10.86 -7.86 3.40
N VAL A 188 -9.80 -8.61 3.75
CA VAL A 188 -8.48 -8.07 4.03
C VAL A 188 -7.45 -8.73 3.13
N LYS A 189 -6.66 -7.94 2.44
CA LYS A 189 -5.47 -8.34 1.67
C LYS A 189 -4.22 -7.78 2.35
N PHE A 190 -3.06 -8.01 1.75
CA PHE A 190 -1.79 -7.47 2.22
C PHE A 190 -1.20 -6.51 1.17
N GLU A 191 -0.70 -5.42 1.68
CA GLU A 191 0.31 -4.61 1.05
C GLU A 191 1.65 -5.04 1.63
N LEU A 192 2.38 -5.89 0.89
CA LEU A 192 3.61 -6.43 1.42
C LEU A 192 4.76 -5.47 1.20
N ASP A 193 5.34 -4.98 2.29
CA ASP A 193 6.56 -4.19 2.24
C ASP A 193 7.77 -5.13 2.14
N LEU A 194 8.39 -5.13 0.97
CA LEU A 194 9.45 -6.07 0.61
C LEU A 194 10.78 -5.76 1.32
N PHE A 195 11.01 -4.48 1.70
CA PHE A 195 12.15 -4.10 2.51
C PHE A 195 12.04 -4.65 3.92
N TRP A 196 10.90 -4.42 4.59
CA TRP A 196 10.72 -4.86 5.97
C TRP A 196 10.70 -6.39 6.08
N VAL A 197 10.10 -7.08 5.11
CA VAL A 197 10.20 -8.55 4.99
C VAL A 197 11.66 -8.99 4.91
N SER A 198 12.45 -8.38 4.01
CA SER A 198 13.87 -8.71 3.83
C SER A 198 14.71 -8.37 5.06
N LYS A 199 14.42 -7.23 5.72
CA LYS A 199 15.07 -6.79 6.96
C LYS A 199 14.83 -7.77 8.10
N ALA A 200 13.62 -8.33 8.18
CA ALA A 200 13.26 -9.40 9.11
C ALA A 200 13.88 -10.77 8.74
N GLY A 201 14.69 -10.85 7.70
CA GLY A 201 15.34 -12.09 7.26
C GLY A 201 14.40 -13.09 6.57
N LYS A 202 13.24 -12.64 6.10
CA LYS A 202 12.28 -13.46 5.37
C LYS A 202 12.45 -13.30 3.86
N ASP A 203 12.09 -14.35 3.09
CA ASP A 203 12.06 -14.26 1.62
C ASP A 203 10.66 -13.83 1.14
N PRO A 204 10.52 -12.67 0.47
CA PRO A 204 9.23 -12.24 -0.07
C PRO A 204 8.55 -13.29 -0.96
N ILE A 205 9.31 -14.03 -1.76
CA ILE A 205 8.77 -15.06 -2.66
C ILE A 205 8.17 -16.24 -1.87
N ALA A 206 8.77 -16.60 -0.74
CA ALA A 206 8.21 -17.61 0.15
C ALA A 206 6.86 -17.15 0.70
N LEU A 207 6.75 -15.87 1.12
CA LEU A 207 5.49 -15.30 1.60
C LEU A 207 4.42 -15.20 0.49
N PHE A 208 4.80 -14.90 -0.76
CA PHE A 208 3.86 -14.93 -1.90
C PHE A 208 3.23 -16.31 -2.11
N LYS A 209 4.00 -17.36 -1.87
CA LYS A 209 3.51 -18.74 -1.98
C LYS A 209 2.65 -19.14 -0.79
N GLN A 210 3.10 -18.79 0.42
CA GLN A 210 2.41 -19.08 1.68
C GLN A 210 1.05 -18.39 1.73
N TYR A 211 0.98 -17.11 1.34
CA TYR A 211 -0.23 -16.29 1.37
C TYR A 211 -0.80 -16.05 -0.04
N LYS A 212 -0.83 -17.11 -0.85
CA LYS A 212 -1.30 -17.04 -2.24
C LYS A 212 -2.66 -16.34 -2.35
N GLY A 213 -2.73 -15.32 -3.21
CA GLY A 213 -3.94 -14.55 -3.46
C GLY A 213 -4.27 -13.51 -2.37
N ARG A 214 -3.42 -13.35 -1.34
CA ARG A 214 -3.59 -12.36 -0.27
C ARG A 214 -2.78 -11.08 -0.50
N VAL A 215 -1.69 -11.13 -1.27
CA VAL A 215 -0.82 -9.97 -1.53
C VAL A 215 -1.32 -9.22 -2.75
N ALA A 216 -1.89 -8.04 -2.53
CA ALA A 216 -2.47 -7.20 -3.60
C ALA A 216 -1.57 -6.02 -3.99
N LEU A 217 -0.83 -5.49 -3.03
CA LEU A 217 0.03 -4.31 -3.19
C LEU A 217 1.44 -4.64 -2.72
N TRP A 218 2.44 -3.91 -3.27
CA TRP A 218 3.82 -3.98 -2.82
C TRP A 218 4.36 -2.61 -2.50
N HIS A 219 5.14 -2.52 -1.42
CA HIS A 219 6.11 -1.45 -1.22
C HIS A 219 7.49 -1.91 -1.66
N VAL A 220 8.12 -1.06 -2.47
CA VAL A 220 9.42 -1.31 -3.10
C VAL A 220 10.41 -0.28 -2.57
N LYS A 221 11.13 -0.67 -1.50
CA LYS A 221 12.20 0.08 -0.83
C LYS A 221 13.48 -0.73 -0.89
N ASP A 222 14.65 -0.13 -1.08
CA ASP A 222 15.89 -0.89 -1.14
C ASP A 222 16.74 -0.70 0.13
N MET A 223 17.63 -1.66 0.36
CA MET A 223 18.41 -1.83 1.57
C MET A 223 19.90 -1.73 1.25
N ASP A 224 20.64 -0.91 1.97
CA ASP A 224 22.08 -0.84 1.82
C ASP A 224 22.79 -2.10 2.36
N ASN A 225 24.06 -2.26 2.01
CA ASN A 225 24.91 -3.37 2.45
C ASN A 225 25.64 -3.08 3.78
N THR A 226 25.07 -2.23 4.63
CA THR A 226 25.65 -1.97 5.96
C THR A 226 25.02 -2.88 7.02
N PRO A 227 25.68 -3.06 8.19
CA PRO A 227 25.09 -3.81 9.29
C PRO A 227 23.73 -3.24 9.78
N ASN A 228 23.53 -1.93 9.60
CA ASN A 228 22.28 -1.25 10.01
C ASN A 228 21.13 -1.49 9.03
N LYS A 229 21.43 -1.96 7.79
CA LYS A 229 20.42 -2.19 6.76
C LYS A 229 19.57 -0.95 6.55
N ASN A 230 20.22 0.19 6.25
CA ASN A 230 19.53 1.46 6.05
C ASN A 230 18.78 1.47 4.71
N PHE A 231 17.87 2.44 4.57
CA PHE A 231 17.20 2.70 3.30
C PHE A 231 18.16 3.26 2.27
N THR A 232 18.00 2.81 1.03
CA THR A 232 18.69 3.40 -0.14
C THR A 232 17.73 3.40 -1.33
N GLU A 233 18.13 4.05 -2.43
CA GLU A 233 17.34 4.11 -3.64
C GLU A 233 17.20 2.73 -4.27
N VAL A 234 16.04 2.44 -4.84
CA VAL A 234 15.77 1.18 -5.53
C VAL A 234 16.77 0.94 -6.65
N GLY A 235 17.46 -0.18 -6.59
CA GLY A 235 18.56 -0.55 -7.51
C GLY A 235 19.94 -0.15 -7.02
N SER A 236 20.06 0.55 -5.90
CA SER A 236 21.36 0.88 -5.26
C SER A 236 21.67 -0.03 -4.08
N GLY A 237 20.72 -0.88 -3.68
CA GLY A 237 20.84 -1.74 -2.52
C GLY A 237 21.08 -3.22 -2.86
N VAL A 238 20.75 -4.08 -1.91
CA VAL A 238 21.04 -5.53 -1.96
C VAL A 238 19.80 -6.39 -2.18
N ILE A 239 18.60 -5.83 -2.21
CA ILE A 239 17.38 -6.61 -2.44
C ILE A 239 17.29 -6.97 -3.93
N ASP A 240 17.24 -8.27 -4.23
CA ASP A 240 17.14 -8.76 -5.62
C ASP A 240 15.71 -8.56 -6.17
N TYR A 241 15.40 -7.30 -6.48
CA TYR A 241 14.12 -6.94 -7.09
C TYR A 241 13.93 -7.56 -8.48
N ALA A 242 15.00 -7.80 -9.22
CA ALA A 242 14.88 -8.47 -10.52
C ALA A 242 14.34 -9.90 -10.40
N ARG A 243 14.73 -10.61 -9.32
CA ARG A 243 14.17 -11.92 -8.96
C ARG A 243 12.73 -11.79 -8.47
N ILE A 244 12.44 -10.83 -7.60
CA ILE A 244 11.12 -10.66 -6.96
C ILE A 244 10.06 -10.28 -8.00
N PHE A 245 10.34 -9.35 -8.92
CA PHE A 245 9.39 -8.87 -9.94
C PHE A 245 8.91 -9.98 -10.88
N LYS A 246 9.72 -11.00 -11.16
CA LYS A 246 9.30 -12.20 -11.90
C LYS A 246 8.16 -12.98 -11.23
N HIS A 247 7.93 -12.74 -9.95
CA HIS A 247 6.87 -13.37 -9.16
C HIS A 247 5.64 -12.49 -8.92
N ALA A 248 5.52 -11.35 -9.62
CA ALA A 248 4.39 -10.44 -9.49
C ALA A 248 3.04 -11.14 -9.72
N LYS A 249 2.94 -12.00 -10.73
CA LYS A 249 1.75 -12.81 -11.00
C LYS A 249 1.46 -13.81 -9.88
N THR A 250 2.51 -14.43 -9.32
CA THR A 250 2.37 -15.41 -8.24
C THR A 250 1.85 -14.77 -6.96
N SER A 251 2.32 -13.56 -6.63
CA SER A 251 1.84 -12.79 -5.48
C SER A 251 0.40 -12.33 -5.65
N GLY A 252 -0.02 -12.01 -6.86
CA GLY A 252 -1.31 -11.38 -7.16
C GLY A 252 -1.26 -9.85 -7.20
N MET A 253 -0.04 -9.26 -7.21
CA MET A 253 0.21 -7.83 -7.20
C MET A 253 -0.61 -7.09 -8.27
N LYS A 254 -1.29 -6.03 -7.84
CA LYS A 254 -2.06 -5.11 -8.69
C LYS A 254 -1.31 -3.80 -8.88
N HIS A 255 -0.80 -3.21 -7.79
CA HIS A 255 -0.01 -1.99 -7.78
C HIS A 255 1.25 -2.19 -6.95
N PHE A 256 2.28 -1.39 -7.23
CA PHE A 256 3.45 -1.29 -6.39
C PHE A 256 3.87 0.17 -6.26
N PHE A 257 4.38 0.52 -5.10
CA PHE A 257 4.78 1.88 -4.78
C PHE A 257 6.26 1.91 -4.38
N VAL A 258 7.02 2.74 -5.07
CA VAL A 258 8.39 3.08 -4.65
C VAL A 258 8.32 3.91 -3.38
N GLU A 259 9.14 3.60 -2.40
CA GLU A 259 9.22 4.37 -1.17
C GLU A 259 10.63 4.35 -0.58
N GLN A 260 10.96 5.38 0.19
CA GLN A 260 12.17 5.47 1.01
C GLN A 260 11.88 6.33 2.23
N ASP A 261 11.82 5.72 3.42
CA ASP A 261 11.38 6.39 4.64
C ASP A 261 12.35 7.48 5.10
N VAL A 262 13.65 7.22 4.90
CA VAL A 262 14.74 8.16 5.20
C VAL A 262 15.65 8.27 3.99
N CYS A 263 15.79 9.48 3.46
CA CYS A 263 16.68 9.77 2.35
C CYS A 263 17.96 10.47 2.86
N PRO A 264 19.15 10.09 2.39
CA PRO A 264 20.40 10.75 2.77
C PRO A 264 20.54 12.17 2.21
N GLY A 265 19.77 12.50 1.17
CA GLY A 265 19.70 13.79 0.49
C GLY A 265 18.28 14.25 0.25
N ALA A 266 18.05 15.02 -0.82
CA ALA A 266 16.72 15.48 -1.19
C ALA A 266 15.82 14.29 -1.60
N PRO A 267 14.64 14.09 -0.95
CA PRO A 267 13.76 12.95 -1.24
C PRO A 267 13.31 12.88 -2.70
N LEU A 268 13.07 14.03 -3.35
CA LEU A 268 12.72 14.08 -4.77
C LEU A 268 13.82 13.53 -5.68
N ASP A 269 15.09 13.66 -5.30
CA ASP A 269 16.22 13.10 -6.06
C ASP A 269 16.31 11.58 -5.85
N SER A 270 16.03 11.10 -4.63
CA SER A 270 15.99 9.66 -4.33
C SER A 270 14.89 8.96 -5.12
N ILE A 271 13.66 9.48 -5.16
CA ILE A 271 12.58 8.85 -5.95
C ILE A 271 12.86 8.95 -7.46
N ARG A 272 13.55 9.99 -7.94
CA ARG A 272 13.97 10.10 -9.35
C ARG A 272 14.97 9.01 -9.74
N LYS A 273 15.94 8.71 -8.90
CA LYS A 273 16.88 7.59 -9.12
C LYS A 273 16.14 6.25 -9.10
N SER A 274 15.28 6.05 -8.12
CA SER A 274 14.51 4.82 -7.97
C SER A 274 13.59 4.55 -9.18
N ILE A 275 12.84 5.54 -9.65
CA ILE A 275 11.97 5.35 -10.83
C ILE A 275 12.79 5.07 -12.10
N ALA A 276 13.94 5.72 -12.29
CA ALA A 276 14.80 5.45 -13.44
C ALA A 276 15.27 3.99 -13.46
N HIS A 277 15.64 3.41 -12.31
CA HIS A 277 15.98 2.00 -12.21
C HIS A 277 14.77 1.08 -12.46
N VAL A 278 13.61 1.41 -11.88
CA VAL A 278 12.38 0.64 -12.11
C VAL A 278 12.06 0.58 -13.61
N GLN A 279 12.06 1.74 -14.30
CA GLN A 279 11.76 1.83 -15.73
C GLN A 279 12.75 1.07 -16.60
N SER A 280 14.05 1.25 -16.35
CA SER A 280 15.10 0.66 -17.19
C SER A 280 15.33 -0.82 -16.94
N THR A 281 15.05 -1.30 -15.72
CA THR A 281 15.48 -2.63 -15.27
C THR A 281 14.33 -3.52 -14.80
N LEU A 282 13.45 -3.04 -13.94
CA LEU A 282 12.50 -3.93 -13.26
C LEU A 282 11.23 -4.20 -14.07
N LEU A 283 10.69 -3.21 -14.78
CA LEU A 283 9.43 -3.40 -15.53
C LEU A 283 9.49 -4.52 -16.57
N LYS A 284 10.66 -4.78 -17.14
CA LYS A 284 10.85 -5.88 -18.10
C LYS A 284 10.75 -7.28 -17.49
N ASN A 285 10.69 -7.37 -16.14
CA ASN A 285 10.51 -8.62 -15.40
C ASN A 285 9.05 -8.86 -14.98
N LEU A 286 8.13 -7.96 -15.29
CA LEU A 286 6.70 -8.11 -15.09
C LEU A 286 6.08 -8.83 -16.31
#